data_ac6d831da0bda4d6c8e9356d113449cc
#
_entry.id   ac6d831da0bda4d6c8e9356d113449cc
#
_cell.length_a   1.000
_cell.length_b   1.000
_cell.length_c   1.000
_cell.angle_alpha   90.00
_cell.angle_beta   90.00
_cell.angle_gamma   90.00
#
_symmetry.space_group_name_H-M   'P 1'
#
loop_
_entity.id
_entity.type
_entity.pdbx_description
1 polymer ?
#
loop_
_entity_poly.entity_id
_entity_poly.type
_entity_poly.pdbx_seq_one_letter_code
_entity_poly.pdbx_strand_id
1 'polypeptide(L)'
;MKLNLGCGAKIINGYVNVDKFDYYDVDKLHDLENFPYPFDDDVVDEIVMSHVLEHIGQEPDVFNKIIKELYRICKNNALIKIHVPHPRSDDFIADPTHVRPITPFGLSLYDKAQNEEWAKLGAANSPLGLIHGVNFKILTTNYVLEESIKIKFQTGEISQDKLEFYIKHHYNVVKQIDIKWLVIK
;
A
#
# COMPACT_ATOMS: atom_id res chain seq x y z
N MET A 1 6.51 6.51 -17.46
CA MET A 1 6.79 5.06 -17.27
C MET A 1 5.83 4.48 -16.25
N LYS A 2 5.43 3.19 -16.41
CA LYS A 2 4.58 2.50 -15.41
C LYS A 2 5.30 1.28 -14.89
N LEU A 3 5.21 1.01 -13.59
CA LEU A 3 5.89 -0.10 -12.93
C LEU A 3 4.89 -1.03 -12.25
N ASN A 4 5.13 -2.34 -12.33
CA ASN A 4 4.48 -3.38 -11.56
C ASN A 4 5.54 -3.99 -10.64
N LEU A 5 5.60 -3.54 -9.40
CA LEU A 5 6.65 -3.91 -8.44
C LEU A 5 6.21 -5.12 -7.61
N GLY A 6 7.09 -6.13 -7.50
CA GLY A 6 6.78 -7.41 -6.89
C GLY A 6 5.73 -8.16 -7.71
N CYS A 7 5.92 -8.23 -9.02
CA CYS A 7 4.89 -8.70 -9.95
C CYS A 7 4.56 -10.18 -9.79
N GLY A 8 5.51 -11.02 -9.33
CA GLY A 8 5.33 -12.47 -9.31
C GLY A 8 4.82 -12.97 -10.66
N ALA A 9 3.81 -13.82 -10.63
CA ALA A 9 3.15 -14.33 -11.83
C ALA A 9 2.20 -13.32 -12.52
N LYS A 10 1.93 -12.17 -11.90
CA LYS A 10 0.95 -11.19 -12.41
C LYS A 10 1.63 -10.16 -13.33
N ILE A 11 2.02 -10.58 -14.52
CA ILE A 11 2.59 -9.69 -15.54
C ILE A 11 1.50 -8.73 -16.05
N ILE A 12 1.79 -7.44 -16.06
CA ILE A 12 0.89 -6.41 -16.58
C ILE A 12 1.44 -5.85 -17.89
N ASN A 13 0.71 -6.01 -18.98
CA ASN A 13 1.09 -5.46 -20.27
C ASN A 13 1.17 -3.92 -20.23
N GLY A 14 2.25 -3.37 -20.77
CA GLY A 14 2.51 -1.92 -20.79
C GLY A 14 3.12 -1.36 -19.49
N TYR A 15 3.47 -2.22 -18.55
CA TYR A 15 4.26 -1.90 -17.37
C TYR A 15 5.64 -2.55 -17.47
N VAL A 16 6.64 -1.98 -16.81
CA VAL A 16 7.88 -2.67 -16.51
C VAL A 16 7.60 -3.55 -15.29
N ASN A 17 7.62 -4.86 -15.47
CA ASN A 17 7.35 -5.85 -14.43
C ASN A 17 8.65 -6.17 -13.70
N VAL A 18 8.66 -5.93 -12.39
CA VAL A 18 9.85 -6.01 -11.53
C VAL A 18 9.60 -7.04 -10.43
N ASP A 19 10.51 -7.97 -10.25
CA ASP A 19 10.51 -8.91 -9.13
C ASP A 19 11.94 -9.25 -8.71
N LYS A 20 12.12 -9.82 -7.50
CA LYS A 20 13.42 -10.32 -7.05
C LYS A 20 13.70 -11.75 -7.51
N PHE A 21 12.68 -12.47 -7.95
CA PHE A 21 12.78 -13.84 -8.43
C PHE A 21 12.61 -13.90 -9.94
N ASP A 22 13.47 -14.67 -10.62
CA ASP A 22 13.41 -14.85 -12.06
C ASP A 22 12.57 -16.08 -12.48
N TYR A 23 11.65 -16.52 -11.63
CA TYR A 23 10.71 -17.61 -11.92
C TYR A 23 9.67 -17.27 -12.99
N TYR A 24 9.43 -15.98 -13.19
CA TYR A 24 8.47 -15.43 -14.11
C TYR A 24 9.22 -14.58 -15.13
N ASP A 25 8.65 -14.43 -16.31
CA ASP A 25 9.24 -13.62 -17.38
C ASP A 25 9.14 -12.12 -17.02
N VAL A 26 10.00 -11.70 -16.07
CA VAL A 26 10.03 -10.33 -15.55
C VAL A 26 10.89 -9.44 -16.45
N ASP A 27 10.48 -8.19 -16.64
CA ASP A 27 11.24 -7.23 -17.44
C ASP A 27 12.51 -6.76 -16.72
N LYS A 28 12.50 -6.77 -15.39
CA LYS A 28 13.63 -6.34 -14.56
C LYS A 28 13.72 -7.13 -13.26
N LEU A 29 14.87 -7.75 -13.03
CA LEU A 29 15.19 -8.42 -11.77
C LEU A 29 15.71 -7.38 -10.77
N HIS A 30 15.00 -7.19 -9.66
CA HIS A 30 15.41 -6.27 -8.59
C HIS A 30 14.70 -6.60 -7.28
N ASP A 31 15.46 -6.64 -6.18
CA ASP A 31 14.92 -6.72 -4.83
C ASP A 31 14.59 -5.32 -4.32
N LEU A 32 13.33 -5.10 -3.93
CA LEU A 32 12.84 -3.81 -3.43
C LEU A 32 13.44 -3.38 -2.07
N GLU A 33 14.20 -4.24 -1.42
CA GLU A 33 15.00 -3.89 -0.23
C GLU A 33 16.44 -3.52 -0.57
N ASN A 34 16.84 -3.56 -1.85
CA ASN A 34 18.13 -3.07 -2.34
C ASN A 34 18.01 -1.66 -2.91
N PHE A 35 18.89 -0.77 -2.46
CA PHE A 35 18.87 0.67 -2.80
C PHE A 35 20.15 1.13 -3.48
N PRO A 36 20.09 2.10 -4.41
CA PRO A 36 18.89 2.74 -4.95
C PRO A 36 18.15 1.84 -5.94
N TYR A 37 16.85 2.11 -6.19
CA TYR A 37 16.11 1.45 -7.26
C TYR A 37 16.70 1.83 -8.62
N PRO A 38 16.74 0.87 -9.59
CA PRO A 38 17.39 1.06 -10.88
C PRO A 38 16.54 1.87 -11.86
N PHE A 39 16.01 2.99 -11.38
CA PHE A 39 15.21 3.97 -12.12
C PHE A 39 15.68 5.38 -11.72
N ASP A 40 15.68 6.28 -12.71
CA ASP A 40 16.01 7.68 -12.47
C ASP A 40 14.92 8.39 -11.65
N ASP A 41 15.25 9.57 -11.14
CA ASP A 41 14.31 10.42 -10.42
C ASP A 41 13.21 10.91 -11.38
N ASP A 42 11.98 11.03 -10.86
CA ASP A 42 10.86 11.65 -11.58
C ASP A 42 10.52 11.05 -12.96
N VAL A 43 10.65 9.74 -13.13
CA VAL A 43 10.36 9.07 -14.42
C VAL A 43 9.07 8.25 -14.40
N VAL A 44 8.56 7.91 -13.21
CA VAL A 44 7.42 7.01 -13.06
C VAL A 44 6.11 7.78 -12.93
N ASP A 45 5.11 7.43 -13.73
CA ASP A 45 3.78 8.01 -13.72
C ASP A 45 2.78 7.17 -12.89
N GLU A 46 3.01 5.85 -12.82
CA GLU A 46 2.12 4.93 -12.11
C GLU A 46 2.89 3.70 -11.60
N ILE A 47 2.57 3.28 -10.36
CA ILE A 47 3.07 2.04 -9.76
C ILE A 47 1.88 1.18 -9.35
N VAL A 48 1.98 -0.13 -9.57
CA VAL A 48 1.13 -1.16 -8.97
C VAL A 48 1.97 -1.99 -8.01
N MET A 49 1.49 -2.18 -6.79
CA MET A 49 2.02 -3.09 -5.78
C MET A 49 0.88 -3.95 -5.25
N SER A 50 0.81 -5.20 -5.71
CA SER A 50 -0.27 -6.12 -5.36
C SER A 50 0.28 -7.24 -4.49
N HIS A 51 -0.03 -7.22 -3.20
CA HIS A 51 0.49 -8.15 -2.20
C HIS A 51 2.03 -8.13 -2.15
N VAL A 52 2.57 -6.96 -1.84
CA VAL A 52 4.02 -6.70 -1.80
C VAL A 52 4.43 -5.99 -0.52
N LEU A 53 3.77 -4.88 -0.16
CA LEU A 53 4.21 -4.04 0.96
C LEU A 53 4.15 -4.74 2.31
N GLU A 54 3.26 -5.71 2.47
CA GLU A 54 3.15 -6.54 3.67
C GLU A 54 4.33 -7.50 3.86
N HIS A 55 5.09 -7.80 2.79
CA HIS A 55 6.22 -8.73 2.80
C HIS A 55 7.58 -8.07 2.95
N ILE A 56 7.67 -6.74 2.83
CA ILE A 56 8.94 -6.01 2.76
C ILE A 56 9.08 -4.95 3.85
N GLY A 57 10.32 -4.60 4.17
CA GLY A 57 10.61 -3.57 5.16
C GLY A 57 10.26 -3.98 6.58
N GLN A 58 10.63 -5.19 7.02
CA GLN A 58 10.44 -5.64 8.40
C GLN A 58 11.00 -4.62 9.39
N GLU A 59 12.24 -4.16 9.15
CA GLU A 59 12.85 -3.10 9.92
C GLU A 59 12.29 -1.73 9.49
N PRO A 60 11.90 -0.85 10.44
CA PRO A 60 11.34 0.47 10.13
C PRO A 60 12.20 1.31 9.20
N ASP A 61 13.52 1.28 9.35
CA ASP A 61 14.45 2.04 8.52
C ASP A 61 14.47 1.55 7.07
N VAL A 62 14.34 0.24 6.85
CA VAL A 62 14.25 -0.36 5.52
C VAL A 62 12.93 0.05 4.87
N PHE A 63 11.82 -0.04 5.60
CA PHE A 63 10.51 0.38 5.09
C PHE A 63 10.50 1.87 4.69
N ASN A 64 11.07 2.74 5.53
CA ASN A 64 11.19 4.16 5.21
C ASN A 64 12.08 4.44 3.99
N LYS A 65 13.14 3.65 3.76
CA LYS A 65 13.94 3.73 2.53
C LYS A 65 13.13 3.32 1.30
N ILE A 66 12.32 2.27 1.39
CA ILE A 66 11.39 1.87 0.33
C ILE A 66 10.45 3.03 -0.03
N ILE A 67 9.81 3.64 0.97
CA ILE A 67 8.92 4.79 0.75
C ILE A 67 9.64 5.98 0.10
N LYS A 68 10.89 6.26 0.51
CA LYS A 68 11.71 7.31 -0.10
C LYS A 68 12.06 7.00 -1.56
N GLU A 69 12.36 5.75 -1.89
CA GLU A 69 12.64 5.35 -3.27
C GLU A 69 11.38 5.44 -4.15
N LEU A 70 10.22 4.98 -3.65
CA LEU A 70 8.95 5.17 -4.36
C LEU A 70 8.68 6.66 -4.62
N TYR A 71 8.98 7.53 -3.64
CA TYR A 71 8.85 8.98 -3.81
C TYR A 71 9.84 9.53 -4.84
N ARG A 72 11.11 9.13 -4.77
CA ARG A 72 12.19 9.60 -5.65
C ARG A 72 11.90 9.32 -7.12
N ILE A 73 11.56 8.06 -7.45
CA ILE A 73 11.35 7.63 -8.84
C ILE A 73 10.04 8.13 -9.44
N CYS A 74 9.03 8.43 -8.61
CA CYS A 74 7.73 8.92 -9.07
C CYS A 74 7.79 10.39 -9.45
N LYS A 75 7.08 10.77 -10.52
CA LYS A 75 6.78 12.16 -10.86
C LYS A 75 5.82 12.79 -9.86
N ASN A 76 5.75 14.12 -9.88
CA ASN A 76 4.62 14.81 -9.25
C ASN A 76 3.28 14.34 -9.85
N ASN A 77 2.30 14.09 -9.01
CA ASN A 77 0.99 13.51 -9.36
C ASN A 77 1.04 12.05 -9.87
N ALA A 78 2.14 11.34 -9.70
CA ALA A 78 2.17 9.90 -9.94
C ALA A 78 1.23 9.16 -9.00
N LEU A 79 0.65 8.05 -9.49
CA LEU A 79 -0.31 7.24 -8.73
C LEU A 79 0.29 5.90 -8.33
N ILE A 80 0.28 5.59 -7.04
CA ILE A 80 0.64 4.27 -6.53
C ILE A 80 -0.65 3.53 -6.15
N LYS A 81 -0.90 2.40 -6.81
CA LYS A 81 -2.01 1.49 -6.53
C LYS A 81 -1.51 0.36 -5.64
N ILE A 82 -2.02 0.27 -4.44
CA ILE A 82 -1.63 -0.69 -3.42
C ILE A 82 -2.81 -1.62 -3.14
N HIS A 83 -2.57 -2.91 -3.21
CA HIS A 83 -3.51 -3.95 -2.83
C HIS A 83 -2.84 -4.80 -1.76
N VAL A 84 -3.43 -4.88 -0.56
CA VAL A 84 -2.86 -5.59 0.59
C VAL A 84 -3.94 -6.33 1.35
N PRO A 85 -3.66 -7.45 2.01
CA PRO A 85 -4.62 -8.13 2.85
C PRO A 85 -5.00 -7.24 4.04
N HIS A 86 -6.25 -7.34 4.47
CA HIS A 86 -6.68 -6.61 5.66
C HIS A 86 -6.03 -7.20 6.91
N PRO A 87 -5.51 -6.38 7.85
CA PRO A 87 -4.80 -6.88 9.05
C PRO A 87 -5.61 -7.81 9.95
N ARG A 88 -6.93 -7.78 9.85
CA ARG A 88 -7.87 -8.68 10.57
C ARG A 88 -8.48 -9.71 9.63
N SER A 89 -7.75 -10.17 8.66
CA SER A 89 -8.09 -11.28 7.79
C SER A 89 -7.16 -12.45 8.04
N ASP A 90 -7.67 -13.66 7.92
CA ASP A 90 -6.85 -14.87 7.95
C ASP A 90 -5.81 -14.86 6.82
N ASP A 91 -6.12 -14.24 5.68
CA ASP A 91 -5.18 -14.05 4.58
C ASP A 91 -3.91 -13.28 5.01
N PHE A 92 -4.04 -12.32 5.98
CA PHE A 92 -2.88 -11.63 6.52
C PHE A 92 -2.15 -12.48 7.56
N ILE A 93 -2.89 -13.16 8.44
CA ILE A 93 -2.32 -13.84 9.61
C ILE A 93 -1.66 -15.17 9.23
N ALA A 94 -2.21 -15.87 8.23
CA ALA A 94 -1.77 -17.21 7.86
C ALA A 94 -0.42 -17.26 7.14
N ASP A 95 0.01 -16.17 6.50
CA ASP A 95 1.28 -16.14 5.78
C ASP A 95 2.42 -15.70 6.71
N PRO A 96 3.39 -16.60 7.02
CA PRO A 96 4.50 -16.27 7.91
C PRO A 96 5.48 -15.24 7.32
N THR A 97 5.37 -14.91 6.04
CA THR A 97 6.20 -13.90 5.37
C THR A 97 5.60 -12.49 5.44
N HIS A 98 4.41 -12.32 6.00
CA HIS A 98 3.83 -11.01 6.28
C HIS A 98 4.50 -10.38 7.50
N VAL A 99 5.34 -9.41 7.27
CA VAL A 99 6.15 -8.74 8.31
C VAL A 99 5.50 -7.46 8.83
N ARG A 100 4.52 -6.90 8.10
CA ARG A 100 3.94 -5.60 8.43
C ARG A 100 2.48 -5.49 8.00
N PRO A 101 1.56 -5.12 8.91
CA PRO A 101 0.22 -4.70 8.51
C PRO A 101 0.28 -3.35 7.79
N ILE A 102 -0.27 -3.27 6.59
CA ILE A 102 -0.42 -2.01 5.83
C ILE A 102 -1.85 -1.51 6.01
N THR A 103 -1.98 -0.28 6.51
CA THR A 103 -3.28 0.35 6.76
C THR A 103 -3.35 1.73 6.14
N PRO A 104 -4.55 2.22 5.77
CA PRO A 104 -4.70 3.60 5.29
C PRO A 104 -4.17 4.62 6.30
N PHE A 105 -4.43 4.42 7.60
CA PHE A 105 -3.90 5.31 8.64
C PHE A 105 -2.36 5.30 8.67
N GLY A 106 -1.73 4.11 8.59
CA GLY A 106 -0.27 4.01 8.56
C GLY A 106 0.35 4.74 7.36
N LEU A 107 -0.28 4.64 6.18
CA LEU A 107 0.17 5.36 4.98
C LEU A 107 -0.09 6.87 5.07
N SER A 108 -1.13 7.32 5.78
CA SER A 108 -1.38 8.75 5.98
C SER A 108 -0.33 9.46 6.84
N LEU A 109 0.50 8.72 7.60
CA LEU A 109 1.65 9.28 8.31
C LEU A 109 2.69 9.93 7.37
N TYR A 110 2.66 9.60 6.08
CA TYR A 110 3.53 10.18 5.05
C TYR A 110 2.90 11.38 4.30
N ASP A 111 1.73 11.87 4.74
CA ASP A 111 1.07 13.08 4.22
C ASP A 111 1.53 14.30 5.03
N LYS A 112 2.29 15.22 4.39
CA LYS A 112 2.80 16.43 5.06
C LYS A 112 1.70 17.34 5.58
N ALA A 113 0.65 17.56 4.80
CA ALA A 113 -0.45 18.43 5.21
C ALA A 113 -1.15 17.87 6.45
N GLN A 114 -1.37 16.53 6.49
CA GLN A 114 -1.93 15.87 7.66
C GLN A 114 -0.99 15.92 8.87
N ASN A 115 0.34 15.79 8.65
CA ASN A 115 1.33 15.91 9.72
C ASN A 115 1.31 17.30 10.35
N GLU A 116 1.24 18.37 9.53
CA GLU A 116 1.16 19.74 10.00
C GLU A 116 -0.13 20.03 10.79
N GLU A 117 -1.25 19.47 10.34
CA GLU A 117 -2.53 19.58 11.06
C GLU A 117 -2.48 18.87 12.42
N TRP A 118 -1.97 17.65 12.47
CA TRP A 118 -1.78 16.92 13.72
C TRP A 118 -0.85 17.63 14.68
N ALA A 119 0.23 18.24 14.20
CA ALA A 119 1.11 19.03 15.04
C ALA A 119 0.41 20.23 15.68
N LYS A 120 -0.47 20.94 14.93
CA LYS A 120 -1.27 22.05 15.45
C LYS A 120 -2.28 21.59 16.52
N LEU A 121 -2.80 20.37 16.38
CA LEU A 121 -3.75 19.77 17.33
C LEU A 121 -3.07 19.09 18.52
N GLY A 122 -1.73 19.05 18.57
CA GLY A 122 -0.98 18.37 19.63
C GLY A 122 -1.13 16.84 19.60
N ALA A 123 -1.49 16.26 18.45
CA ALA A 123 -1.62 14.81 18.29
C ALA A 123 -0.24 14.12 18.31
N ALA A 124 -0.14 12.99 19.01
CA ALA A 124 1.11 12.23 19.18
C ALA A 124 1.42 11.29 18.02
N ASN A 125 1.00 11.64 16.79
CA ASN A 125 1.27 10.83 15.59
C ASN A 125 2.68 11.13 15.04
N SER A 126 3.34 10.08 14.55
CA SER A 126 4.66 10.22 13.90
C SER A 126 4.55 11.01 12.60
N PRO A 127 5.20 12.18 12.44
CA PRO A 127 5.11 13.00 11.23
C PRO A 127 6.09 12.51 10.16
N LEU A 128 5.88 11.29 9.63
CA LEU A 128 6.85 10.62 8.76
C LEU A 128 7.04 11.36 7.43
N GLY A 129 6.02 12.03 6.91
CA GLY A 129 6.14 12.88 5.72
C GLY A 129 7.15 14.00 5.90
N LEU A 130 7.13 14.67 7.05
CA LEU A 130 8.08 15.73 7.40
C LEU A 130 9.46 15.18 7.72
N ILE A 131 9.55 14.11 8.52
CA ILE A 131 10.83 13.48 8.92
C ILE A 131 11.62 12.98 7.71
N HIS A 132 10.95 12.33 6.76
CA HIS A 132 11.61 11.70 5.62
C HIS A 132 11.64 12.57 4.36
N GLY A 133 11.03 13.76 4.38
CA GLY A 133 11.01 14.66 3.24
C GLY A 133 10.15 14.17 2.06
N VAL A 134 9.19 13.30 2.32
CA VAL A 134 8.26 12.75 1.33
C VAL A 134 6.86 13.29 1.55
N ASN A 135 6.03 13.31 0.50
CA ASN A 135 4.66 13.78 0.60
C ASN A 135 3.74 12.96 -0.26
N PHE A 136 2.78 12.29 0.38
CA PHE A 136 1.80 11.46 -0.28
C PHE A 136 0.40 11.78 0.25
N LYS A 137 -0.61 11.54 -0.58
CA LYS A 137 -2.01 11.70 -0.19
C LYS A 137 -2.83 10.50 -0.61
N ILE A 138 -3.60 9.95 0.31
CA ILE A 138 -4.57 8.92 -0.04
C ILE A 138 -5.74 9.56 -0.79
N LEU A 139 -5.98 9.12 -2.03
CA LEU A 139 -7.11 9.55 -2.83
C LEU A 139 -8.36 8.71 -2.58
N THR A 140 -8.18 7.40 -2.51
CA THR A 140 -9.27 6.45 -2.28
C THR A 140 -8.80 5.27 -1.47
N THR A 141 -9.70 4.77 -0.62
CA THR A 141 -9.58 3.47 0.05
C THR A 141 -10.83 2.67 -0.25
N ASN A 142 -10.66 1.45 -0.73
CA ASN A 142 -11.76 0.51 -0.95
C ASN A 142 -11.52 -0.76 -0.14
N TYR A 143 -12.52 -1.18 0.63
CA TYR A 143 -12.48 -2.41 1.41
C TYR A 143 -13.19 -3.51 0.63
N VAL A 144 -12.44 -4.54 0.23
CA VAL A 144 -12.97 -5.73 -0.43
C VAL A 144 -13.48 -6.68 0.64
N LEU A 145 -14.79 -6.86 0.69
CA LEU A 145 -15.43 -7.72 1.68
C LEU A 145 -15.19 -9.22 1.38
N GLU A 146 -15.21 -10.02 2.43
CA GLU A 146 -15.35 -11.46 2.29
C GLU A 146 -16.65 -11.79 1.55
N GLU A 147 -16.63 -12.81 0.68
CA GLU A 147 -17.73 -13.07 -0.24
C GLU A 147 -19.05 -13.36 0.50
N SER A 148 -18.99 -14.09 1.61
CA SER A 148 -20.18 -14.36 2.44
C SER A 148 -20.79 -13.09 3.04
N ILE A 149 -19.97 -12.15 3.47
CA ILE A 149 -20.41 -10.85 4.02
C ILE A 149 -20.95 -9.96 2.91
N LYS A 150 -20.26 -9.93 1.77
CA LYS A 150 -20.68 -9.19 0.58
C LYS A 150 -22.09 -9.62 0.10
N ILE A 151 -22.34 -10.93 0.02
CA ILE A 151 -23.65 -11.48 -0.35
C ILE A 151 -24.71 -11.01 0.65
N LYS A 152 -24.48 -11.16 1.96
CA LYS A 152 -25.42 -10.73 3.00
C LYS A 152 -25.73 -9.24 2.96
N PHE A 153 -24.73 -8.42 2.64
CA PHE A 153 -24.92 -6.99 2.48
C PHE A 153 -25.73 -6.67 1.22
N GLN A 154 -25.42 -7.29 0.09
CA GLN A 154 -26.12 -7.09 -1.19
C GLN A 154 -27.58 -7.57 -1.15
N THR A 155 -27.89 -8.64 -0.39
CA THR A 155 -29.26 -9.15 -0.21
C THR A 155 -30.06 -8.40 0.86
N GLY A 156 -29.44 -7.43 1.56
CA GLY A 156 -30.09 -6.69 2.63
C GLY A 156 -30.23 -7.45 3.96
N GLU A 157 -29.61 -8.63 4.09
CA GLU A 157 -29.58 -9.39 5.35
C GLU A 157 -28.82 -8.64 6.46
N ILE A 158 -27.82 -7.85 6.09
CA ILE A 158 -27.13 -6.93 7.00
C ILE A 158 -27.23 -5.50 6.47
N SER A 159 -27.54 -4.56 7.38
CA SER A 159 -27.59 -3.12 7.07
C SER A 159 -26.19 -2.50 6.98
N GLN A 160 -26.11 -1.28 6.47
CA GLN A 160 -24.87 -0.48 6.43
C GLN A 160 -24.27 -0.33 7.84
N ASP A 161 -25.06 0.05 8.83
CA ASP A 161 -24.61 0.24 10.23
C ASP A 161 -24.05 -1.06 10.81
N LYS A 162 -24.70 -2.20 10.51
CA LYS A 162 -24.25 -3.52 10.95
C LYS A 162 -22.96 -3.93 10.25
N LEU A 163 -22.80 -3.62 8.96
CA LEU A 163 -21.57 -3.86 8.22
C LEU A 163 -20.41 -3.02 8.81
N GLU A 164 -20.64 -1.73 9.10
CA GLU A 164 -19.63 -0.86 9.73
C GLU A 164 -19.22 -1.36 11.11
N PHE A 165 -20.19 -1.83 11.89
CA PHE A 165 -19.92 -2.48 13.17
C PHE A 165 -19.06 -3.74 12.98
N TYR A 166 -19.38 -4.59 12.00
CA TYR A 166 -18.61 -5.80 11.73
C TYR A 166 -17.17 -5.46 11.30
N ILE A 167 -16.96 -4.51 10.41
CA ILE A 167 -15.63 -4.08 9.97
C ILE A 167 -14.78 -3.60 11.17
N LYS A 168 -15.39 -2.93 12.14
CA LYS A 168 -14.68 -2.43 13.32
C LYS A 168 -14.35 -3.50 14.36
N HIS A 169 -15.19 -4.53 14.51
CA HIS A 169 -15.17 -5.40 15.67
C HIS A 169 -14.90 -6.88 15.37
N HIS A 170 -15.00 -7.32 14.10
CA HIS A 170 -14.86 -8.73 13.76
C HIS A 170 -13.68 -8.98 12.82
N TYR A 171 -13.19 -10.22 12.85
CA TYR A 171 -12.24 -10.75 11.88
C TYR A 171 -12.97 -11.26 10.63
N ASN A 172 -12.24 -11.38 9.51
CA ASN A 172 -12.74 -11.96 8.26
C ASN A 172 -14.01 -11.29 7.72
N VAL A 173 -14.13 -9.98 7.89
CA VAL A 173 -15.19 -9.17 7.26
C VAL A 173 -14.67 -8.50 6.00
N VAL A 174 -13.46 -7.97 6.07
CA VAL A 174 -12.72 -7.40 4.95
C VAL A 174 -11.51 -8.28 4.69
N LYS A 175 -11.33 -8.76 3.47
CA LYS A 175 -10.16 -9.56 3.09
C LYS A 175 -9.01 -8.73 2.54
N GLN A 176 -9.29 -7.63 1.82
CA GLN A 176 -8.30 -6.82 1.13
C GLN A 176 -8.61 -5.33 1.24
N ILE A 177 -7.58 -4.52 1.27
CA ILE A 177 -7.66 -3.07 1.18
C ILE A 177 -6.99 -2.65 -0.13
N ASP A 178 -7.74 -1.89 -0.97
CA ASP A 178 -7.23 -1.26 -2.18
C ASP A 178 -7.05 0.24 -1.93
N ILE A 179 -5.84 0.74 -2.11
CA ILE A 179 -5.48 2.13 -1.83
C ILE A 179 -4.93 2.78 -3.08
N LYS A 180 -5.40 3.98 -3.40
CA LYS A 180 -4.76 4.86 -4.37
C LYS A 180 -4.02 5.96 -3.63
N TRP A 181 -2.71 5.99 -3.78
CA TRP A 181 -1.79 6.87 -3.08
C TRP A 181 -1.11 7.80 -4.07
N LEU A 182 -1.36 9.10 -3.94
CA LEU A 182 -0.86 10.15 -4.83
C LEU A 182 0.47 10.68 -4.32
N VAL A 183 1.43 10.83 -5.20
CA VAL A 183 2.72 11.51 -4.93
C VAL A 183 2.56 13.01 -5.15
N ILE A 184 3.00 13.82 -4.20
CA ILE A 184 2.95 15.30 -4.24
C ILE A 184 4.38 15.83 -4.07
N LYS A 185 4.90 16.52 -5.09
CA LYS A 185 6.24 17.14 -5.08
C LYS A 185 6.17 18.65 -5.18
#